data_8e5c2b09fe76cb1f18fcd26d005ce936
#
_entry.id   8e5c2b09fe76cb1f18fcd26d005ce936
#
_cell.length_a   1.000
_cell.length_b   1.000
_cell.length_c   1.000
_cell.angle_alpha   90.00
_cell.angle_beta   90.00
_cell.angle_gamma   90.00
#
_symmetry.space_group_name_H-M   'P 1'
#
loop_
_entity.id
_entity.type
_entity.pdbx_description
1 polymer ?
#
loop_
_entity_poly.entity_id
_entity_poly.type
_entity_poly.pdbx_seq_one_letter_code
_entity_poly.pdbx_strand_id
1 'polypeptide(L)'
;MKNVFIRIIVWCLALMPLSVSQVLAQSNETNDEAALSEDSVVNIIAYFGKNDTVTYVYDYQDMRVVGEDTVSVQTLSRNISIVVADSTGNGYTLEMISNDIKADDNIKKAFFEKKFFETIKGEKVIVKLDEYGALQGISNWKMLYDKAKSLLNDEANTMDKETFKGLKGMLDHTINSEQGIMGMFPELDLLFGSHGIQVKEGQNNFVDSVSSEIPVTYKYIAYNDYEEDGTYAGCFTMALSETVIPKERFSGLLARGLSNVGFGKEKKIEGSIGEFFNKELDGDVDIKGYESREYYFVGWPRKTVTIKDSGTENIRSITARRISCTSYSLFNY
;
A
#
# COMPACT_ATOMS: atom_id res chain seq x y z
N MET A 1 17.63 11.23 -21.34
CA MET A 1 18.16 10.69 -20.07
C MET A 1 17.58 11.39 -18.84
N LYS A 2 17.60 12.74 -18.70
CA LYS A 2 17.03 13.45 -17.54
C LYS A 2 15.61 12.99 -17.14
N ASN A 3 14.69 12.86 -18.10
CA ASN A 3 13.29 12.49 -17.81
C ASN A 3 13.08 11.03 -17.39
N VAL A 4 14.00 10.12 -17.71
CA VAL A 4 13.92 8.70 -17.31
C VAL A 4 14.41 8.54 -15.88
N PHE A 5 15.50 9.18 -15.50
CA PHE A 5 16.05 9.13 -14.14
C PHE A 5 15.12 9.80 -13.11
N ILE A 6 14.56 10.97 -13.42
CA ILE A 6 13.60 11.62 -12.55
C ILE A 6 12.35 10.73 -12.32
N ARG A 7 11.94 9.96 -13.33
CA ARG A 7 10.83 8.99 -13.21
C ARG A 7 11.17 7.80 -12.31
N ILE A 8 12.42 7.32 -12.36
CA ILE A 8 12.91 6.23 -11.48
C ILE A 8 12.94 6.68 -10.02
N ILE A 9 13.32 7.93 -9.74
CA ILE A 9 13.35 8.50 -8.38
C ILE A 9 11.96 8.53 -7.75
N VAL A 10 11.00 9.09 -8.47
CA VAL A 10 9.60 9.15 -8.03
C VAL A 10 9.06 7.74 -7.78
N TRP A 11 9.48 6.78 -8.59
CA TRP A 11 9.08 5.38 -8.45
C TRP A 11 9.64 4.74 -7.17
N CYS A 12 10.90 5.03 -6.83
CA CYS A 12 11.53 4.51 -5.62
C CYS A 12 11.02 5.18 -4.34
N LEU A 13 10.67 6.46 -4.38
CA LEU A 13 10.01 7.15 -3.28
C LEU A 13 8.60 6.59 -3.00
N ALA A 14 7.89 6.15 -4.05
CA ALA A 14 6.58 5.50 -3.91
C ALA A 14 6.68 4.09 -3.29
N LEU A 15 7.83 3.40 -3.46
CA LEU A 15 8.05 2.03 -2.98
C LEU A 15 8.55 1.94 -1.52
N MET A 16 8.92 3.06 -0.87
CA MET A 16 9.29 2.99 0.54
C MET A 16 8.04 2.70 1.37
N PRO A 17 7.94 1.54 2.04
CA PRO A 17 6.78 1.23 2.89
C PRO A 17 6.83 2.15 4.12
N LEU A 18 5.85 3.02 4.24
CA LEU A 18 5.48 3.69 5.48
C LEU A 18 4.12 3.13 5.91
N SER A 19 4.05 1.82 6.14
CA SER A 19 2.83 1.23 6.68
C SER A 19 2.82 1.44 8.19
N VAL A 20 1.95 2.31 8.66
CA VAL A 20 1.71 2.58 10.08
C VAL A 20 1.27 1.32 10.81
N SER A 21 0.52 0.45 10.14
CA SER A 21 0.01 -0.81 10.66
C SER A 21 1.09 -1.75 11.18
N GLN A 22 2.21 -1.90 10.47
CA GLN A 22 3.31 -2.78 10.92
C GLN A 22 4.02 -2.21 12.15
N VAL A 23 4.11 -0.90 12.27
CA VAL A 23 4.77 -0.24 13.41
C VAL A 23 3.90 -0.30 14.66
N LEU A 24 2.57 -0.19 14.52
CA LEU A 24 1.64 -0.31 15.64
C LEU A 24 1.64 -1.73 16.23
N ALA A 25 1.75 -2.77 15.41
CA ALA A 25 1.85 -4.15 15.88
C ALA A 25 3.13 -4.36 16.72
N GLN A 26 4.25 -3.72 16.37
CA GLN A 26 5.51 -3.82 17.12
C GLN A 26 5.51 -2.96 18.40
N SER A 27 4.82 -1.81 18.43
CA SER A 27 4.79 -0.94 19.60
C SER A 27 4.02 -1.55 20.78
N ASN A 28 3.10 -2.48 20.53
CA ASN A 28 2.38 -3.19 21.58
C ASN A 28 3.25 -4.21 22.34
N GLU A 29 4.39 -4.65 21.77
CA GLU A 29 5.32 -5.56 22.48
C GLU A 29 6.24 -4.84 23.48
N THR A 30 6.35 -3.52 23.44
CA THR A 30 7.31 -2.74 24.24
C THR A 30 6.69 -1.88 25.36
N ASN A 31 5.36 -1.79 25.44
CA ASN A 31 4.71 -1.05 26.52
C ASN A 31 4.37 -1.96 27.69
N ASP A 32 4.95 -1.59 28.85
CA ASP A 32 4.70 -2.21 30.17
C ASP A 32 3.23 -2.59 30.38
N GLU A 33 3.01 -3.77 30.95
CA GLU A 33 1.74 -4.38 31.40
C GLU A 33 0.94 -3.50 32.41
N ALA A 34 0.69 -2.24 32.10
CA ALA A 34 -0.42 -1.54 32.74
C ALA A 34 -1.69 -2.04 32.08
N ALA A 35 -2.42 -2.94 32.76
CA ALA A 35 -3.71 -3.45 32.35
C ALA A 35 -4.61 -2.29 31.90
N LEU A 36 -4.73 -2.12 30.60
CA LEU A 36 -5.67 -1.18 29.98
C LEU A 36 -7.07 -1.68 30.37
N SER A 37 -7.94 -0.83 30.85
CA SER A 37 -9.35 -1.18 30.97
C SER A 37 -9.89 -1.52 29.59
N GLU A 38 -10.73 -2.57 29.47
CA GLU A 38 -11.30 -2.99 28.17
C GLU A 38 -12.01 -1.84 27.44
N ASP A 39 -12.55 -0.86 28.16
CA ASP A 39 -13.25 0.32 27.63
C ASP A 39 -12.33 1.36 26.96
N SER A 40 -11.01 1.17 26.98
CA SER A 40 -10.03 2.13 26.44
C SER A 40 -9.26 1.62 25.21
N VAL A 41 -9.72 0.54 24.58
CA VAL A 41 -9.03 -0.13 23.51
C VAL A 41 -9.90 -0.25 22.26
N VAL A 42 -9.32 0.07 21.10
CA VAL A 42 -9.91 -0.18 19.79
C VAL A 42 -9.30 -1.46 19.21
N ASN A 43 -10.16 -2.45 18.93
CA ASN A 43 -9.78 -3.71 18.32
C ASN A 43 -10.24 -3.74 16.86
N ILE A 44 -9.32 -3.97 15.93
CA ILE A 44 -9.65 -4.10 14.51
C ILE A 44 -9.66 -5.59 14.18
N ILE A 45 -10.82 -6.21 14.31
CA ILE A 45 -10.99 -7.67 14.17
C ILE A 45 -12.10 -7.96 13.14
N ALA A 46 -11.86 -9.00 12.32
CA ALA A 46 -12.84 -9.48 11.36
C ALA A 46 -13.85 -10.45 12.01
N TYR A 47 -15.11 -10.24 11.69
CA TYR A 47 -16.22 -11.16 12.00
C TYR A 47 -16.95 -11.51 10.70
N PHE A 48 -16.21 -12.00 9.70
CA PHE A 48 -16.75 -12.27 8.37
C PHE A 48 -17.51 -13.60 8.34
N GLY A 49 -18.75 -13.55 7.91
CA GLY A 49 -19.58 -14.75 7.68
C GLY A 49 -19.31 -15.36 6.30
N LYS A 50 -19.41 -16.69 6.19
CA LYS A 50 -19.37 -17.36 4.89
C LYS A 50 -20.50 -16.86 3.99
N ASN A 51 -20.21 -16.55 2.73
CA ASN A 51 -21.08 -15.91 1.73
C ASN A 51 -21.34 -14.41 1.94
N ASP A 52 -20.74 -13.77 2.94
CA ASP A 52 -20.74 -12.30 2.98
C ASP A 52 -20.16 -11.76 1.68
N THR A 53 -20.76 -10.71 1.15
CA THR A 53 -20.30 -10.05 -0.08
C THR A 53 -20.13 -8.57 0.15
N VAL A 54 -19.01 -8.02 -0.33
CA VAL A 54 -18.72 -6.58 -0.23
C VAL A 54 -18.18 -6.08 -1.56
N THR A 55 -18.62 -4.91 -1.97
CA THR A 55 -18.12 -4.25 -3.18
C THR A 55 -17.45 -2.94 -2.84
N TYR A 56 -16.31 -2.69 -3.46
CA TYR A 56 -15.50 -1.50 -3.25
C TYR A 56 -15.21 -0.79 -4.56
N VAL A 57 -14.98 0.52 -4.45
CA VAL A 57 -14.25 1.31 -5.44
C VAL A 57 -12.86 1.60 -4.88
N TYR A 58 -11.83 1.21 -5.61
CA TYR A 58 -10.45 1.57 -5.37
C TYR A 58 -10.04 2.69 -6.31
N ASP A 59 -9.56 3.81 -5.76
CA ASP A 59 -9.03 4.94 -6.50
C ASP A 59 -7.56 5.15 -6.13
N TYR A 60 -6.74 5.37 -7.15
CA TYR A 60 -5.34 5.73 -7.05
C TYR A 60 -5.09 7.02 -7.80
N GLN A 61 -4.32 7.91 -7.20
CA GLN A 61 -3.83 9.14 -7.82
C GLN A 61 -2.36 9.34 -7.49
N ASP A 62 -1.57 9.68 -8.50
CA ASP A 62 -0.17 10.07 -8.36
C ASP A 62 0.03 11.43 -9.01
N MET A 63 0.51 12.39 -8.22
CA MET A 63 0.75 13.76 -8.66
C MET A 63 2.22 14.09 -8.51
N ARG A 64 2.73 14.81 -9.49
CA ARG A 64 4.07 15.38 -9.43
C ARG A 64 3.97 16.89 -9.46
N VAL A 65 4.66 17.52 -8.51
CA VAL A 65 4.74 18.96 -8.35
C VAL A 65 6.19 19.42 -8.54
N VAL A 66 6.42 20.49 -9.29
CA VAL A 66 7.73 21.14 -9.48
C VAL A 66 7.55 22.63 -9.26
N GLY A 67 8.16 23.17 -8.20
CA GLY A 67 7.84 24.50 -7.70
C GLY A 67 6.39 24.58 -7.26
N GLU A 68 5.63 25.52 -7.80
CA GLU A 68 4.20 25.69 -7.54
C GLU A 68 3.30 24.95 -8.56
N ASP A 69 3.90 24.35 -9.60
CA ASP A 69 3.17 23.76 -10.72
C ASP A 69 2.96 22.26 -10.57
N THR A 70 1.74 21.80 -10.76
CA THR A 70 1.43 20.37 -10.94
C THR A 70 1.77 19.96 -12.37
N VAL A 71 2.88 19.24 -12.55
CA VAL A 71 3.42 18.87 -13.87
C VAL A 71 2.91 17.53 -14.41
N SER A 72 2.35 16.70 -13.57
CA SER A 72 1.65 15.47 -13.99
C SER A 72 0.65 15.00 -12.94
N VAL A 73 -0.46 14.44 -13.41
CA VAL A 73 -1.45 13.74 -12.61
C VAL A 73 -1.74 12.41 -13.30
N GLN A 74 -1.78 11.34 -12.54
CA GLN A 74 -2.10 10.00 -13.02
C GLN A 74 -3.19 9.41 -12.15
N THR A 75 -4.22 8.82 -12.75
CA THR A 75 -5.35 8.24 -12.02
C THR A 75 -5.64 6.82 -12.49
N LEU A 76 -6.02 5.97 -11.54
CA LEU A 76 -6.55 4.63 -11.78
C LEU A 76 -7.75 4.42 -10.86
N SER A 77 -8.82 3.85 -11.40
CA SER A 77 -9.99 3.44 -10.62
C SER A 77 -10.41 2.04 -10.99
N ARG A 78 -10.82 1.23 -10.00
CA ARG A 78 -11.29 -0.14 -10.18
C ARG A 78 -12.46 -0.44 -9.26
N ASN A 79 -13.44 -1.20 -9.75
CA ASN A 79 -14.43 -1.84 -8.93
C ASN A 79 -13.91 -3.21 -8.46
N ILE A 80 -14.06 -3.50 -7.18
CA ILE A 80 -13.59 -4.75 -6.55
C ILE A 80 -14.79 -5.39 -5.85
N SER A 81 -15.06 -6.65 -6.18
CA SER A 81 -16.05 -7.46 -5.48
C SER A 81 -15.33 -8.54 -4.67
N ILE A 82 -15.73 -8.72 -3.41
CA ILE A 82 -15.16 -9.71 -2.50
C ILE A 82 -16.31 -10.59 -1.98
N VAL A 83 -16.07 -11.90 -1.98
CA VAL A 83 -16.96 -12.89 -1.39
C VAL A 83 -16.17 -13.70 -0.37
N VAL A 84 -16.73 -13.92 0.80
CA VAL A 84 -16.18 -14.85 1.80
C VAL A 84 -16.51 -16.27 1.37
N ALA A 85 -15.56 -16.93 0.71
CA ALA A 85 -15.74 -18.31 0.22
C ALA A 85 -15.74 -19.32 1.37
N ASP A 86 -14.94 -19.05 2.42
CA ASP A 86 -14.87 -19.88 3.61
C ASP A 86 -14.54 -19.05 4.85
N SER A 87 -15.14 -19.45 5.99
CA SER A 87 -14.94 -18.84 7.32
C SER A 87 -14.85 -19.96 8.33
N THR A 88 -13.72 -20.06 9.00
CA THR A 88 -13.41 -21.09 10.00
C THR A 88 -12.77 -20.46 11.23
N GLY A 89 -12.63 -21.23 12.32
CA GLY A 89 -11.91 -20.78 13.51
C GLY A 89 -10.39 -20.52 13.28
N ASN A 90 -9.86 -20.85 12.09
CA ASN A 90 -8.46 -20.64 11.73
C ASN A 90 -8.27 -19.51 10.70
N GLY A 91 -9.33 -18.79 10.35
CA GLY A 91 -9.28 -17.67 9.42
C GLY A 91 -10.23 -17.76 8.24
N TYR A 92 -10.01 -16.90 7.25
CA TYR A 92 -10.93 -16.67 6.14
C TYR A 92 -10.26 -16.94 4.79
N THR A 93 -11.08 -17.43 3.85
CA THR A 93 -10.74 -17.47 2.44
C THR A 93 -11.65 -16.54 1.68
N LEU A 94 -11.08 -15.55 1.03
CA LEU A 94 -11.81 -14.57 0.23
C LEU A 94 -11.58 -14.81 -1.26
N GLU A 95 -12.61 -14.63 -2.06
CA GLU A 95 -12.53 -14.52 -3.52
C GLU A 95 -12.69 -13.06 -3.90
N MET A 96 -11.61 -12.44 -4.37
CA MET A 96 -11.60 -11.05 -4.83
C MET A 96 -11.56 -11.00 -6.35
N ILE A 97 -12.44 -10.18 -6.95
CA ILE A 97 -12.53 -9.98 -8.41
C ILE A 97 -12.43 -8.49 -8.71
N SER A 98 -11.50 -8.13 -9.58
CA SER A 98 -11.40 -6.76 -10.10
C SER A 98 -12.22 -6.62 -11.38
N ASN A 99 -13.04 -5.57 -11.44
CA ASN A 99 -13.89 -5.22 -12.58
C ASN A 99 -13.69 -3.75 -12.95
N ASP A 100 -14.16 -3.35 -14.14
CA ASP A 100 -14.30 -1.96 -14.58
C ASP A 100 -13.10 -1.06 -14.28
N ILE A 101 -11.99 -1.36 -14.92
CA ILE A 101 -10.74 -0.64 -14.76
C ILE A 101 -10.76 0.62 -15.62
N LYS A 102 -10.58 1.77 -14.99
CA LYS A 102 -10.44 3.07 -15.64
C LYS A 102 -9.08 3.65 -15.30
N ALA A 103 -8.33 4.09 -16.28
CA ALA A 103 -7.03 4.74 -16.09
C ALA A 103 -6.80 5.76 -17.18
N ASP A 104 -6.04 6.81 -16.88
CA ASP A 104 -5.64 7.79 -17.87
C ASP A 104 -4.70 7.18 -18.92
N ASP A 105 -4.94 7.48 -20.20
CA ASP A 105 -4.18 6.89 -21.32
C ASP A 105 -2.71 7.38 -21.41
N ASN A 106 -2.36 8.44 -20.68
CA ASN A 106 -1.04 9.06 -20.71
C ASN A 106 0.02 8.38 -19.82
N ILE A 107 -0.26 7.22 -19.25
CA ILE A 107 0.50 6.63 -18.15
C ILE A 107 1.35 5.45 -18.63
N LYS A 108 2.65 5.67 -18.87
CA LYS A 108 3.58 4.56 -19.18
C LYS A 108 3.74 3.54 -18.05
N LYS A 109 3.65 3.96 -16.78
CA LYS A 109 3.75 3.08 -15.59
C LYS A 109 2.45 2.34 -15.36
N ALA A 110 1.34 3.04 -15.32
CA ALA A 110 0.03 2.44 -15.21
C ALA A 110 -0.35 1.60 -16.46
N PHE A 111 0.39 1.72 -17.55
CA PHE A 111 0.16 0.89 -18.73
C PHE A 111 0.31 -0.60 -18.41
N PHE A 112 1.40 -1.02 -17.73
CA PHE A 112 1.57 -2.42 -17.35
C PHE A 112 0.55 -2.83 -16.28
N GLU A 113 0.33 -2.01 -15.25
CA GLU A 113 -0.68 -2.26 -14.23
C GLU A 113 -2.08 -2.33 -14.83
N LYS A 114 -2.47 -1.34 -15.66
CA LYS A 114 -3.76 -1.35 -16.37
C LYS A 114 -3.94 -2.63 -17.18
N LYS A 115 -2.97 -2.97 -18.03
CA LYS A 115 -3.02 -4.19 -18.85
C LYS A 115 -3.02 -5.47 -18.02
N PHE A 116 -2.27 -5.51 -16.92
CA PHE A 116 -2.30 -6.64 -16.02
C PHE A 116 -3.71 -6.83 -15.43
N PHE A 117 -4.32 -5.77 -14.89
CA PHE A 117 -5.67 -5.87 -14.35
C PHE A 117 -6.73 -6.13 -15.43
N GLU A 118 -6.56 -5.62 -16.65
CA GLU A 118 -7.40 -6.00 -17.79
C GLU A 118 -7.26 -7.50 -18.12
N THR A 119 -6.04 -8.06 -18.06
CA THR A 119 -5.76 -9.47 -18.31
C THR A 119 -6.38 -10.39 -17.26
N ILE A 120 -6.44 -9.94 -16.00
CA ILE A 120 -7.04 -10.70 -14.90
C ILE A 120 -8.49 -10.29 -14.60
N LYS A 121 -9.11 -9.47 -15.44
CA LYS A 121 -10.50 -9.04 -15.25
C LYS A 121 -11.43 -10.26 -15.16
N GLY A 122 -12.24 -10.31 -14.08
CA GLY A 122 -13.14 -11.41 -13.81
C GLY A 122 -12.47 -12.67 -13.22
N GLU A 123 -11.15 -12.71 -13.15
CA GLU A 123 -10.45 -13.81 -12.47
C GLU A 123 -10.53 -13.64 -10.95
N LYS A 124 -10.62 -14.77 -10.26
CA LYS A 124 -10.62 -14.79 -8.81
C LYS A 124 -9.19 -14.71 -8.27
N VAL A 125 -8.92 -13.71 -7.45
CA VAL A 125 -7.73 -13.66 -6.60
C VAL A 125 -8.12 -14.26 -5.25
N ILE A 126 -7.45 -15.36 -4.86
CA ILE A 126 -7.80 -16.10 -3.64
C ILE A 126 -6.94 -15.59 -2.48
N VAL A 127 -7.53 -14.75 -1.65
CA VAL A 127 -6.88 -14.12 -0.51
C VAL A 127 -7.09 -14.95 0.75
N LYS A 128 -6.05 -15.11 1.55
CA LYS A 128 -6.08 -15.77 2.85
C LYS A 128 -5.87 -14.75 3.96
N LEU A 129 -6.74 -14.82 4.97
CA LEU A 129 -6.62 -14.05 6.20
C LEU A 129 -6.59 -15.02 7.39
N ASP A 130 -5.97 -14.61 8.50
CA ASP A 130 -6.06 -15.34 9.77
C ASP A 130 -7.41 -15.14 10.48
N GLU A 131 -7.53 -15.66 11.69
CA GLU A 131 -8.74 -15.60 12.52
C GLU A 131 -9.10 -14.16 12.96
N TYR A 132 -8.15 -13.23 12.94
CA TYR A 132 -8.38 -11.81 13.25
C TYR A 132 -8.69 -10.98 12.00
N GLY A 133 -8.52 -11.55 10.81
CA GLY A 133 -8.69 -10.87 9.52
C GLY A 133 -7.40 -10.26 8.96
N ALA A 134 -6.24 -10.52 9.59
CA ALA A 134 -4.97 -10.04 9.07
C ALA A 134 -4.55 -10.82 7.82
N LEU A 135 -3.97 -10.10 6.86
CA LEU A 135 -3.57 -10.63 5.55
C LEU A 135 -2.45 -11.66 5.70
N GLN A 136 -2.70 -12.88 5.24
CA GLN A 136 -1.73 -13.97 5.23
C GLN A 136 -1.09 -14.17 3.84
N GLY A 137 -1.85 -13.99 2.75
CA GLY A 137 -1.30 -14.15 1.41
C GLY A 137 -2.34 -14.35 0.31
N ILE A 138 -1.83 -14.70 -0.89
CA ILE A 138 -2.61 -15.00 -2.09
C ILE A 138 -2.34 -16.44 -2.53
N SER A 139 -3.28 -17.36 -2.30
CA SER A 139 -3.07 -18.80 -2.58
C SER A 139 -2.78 -19.13 -4.04
N ASN A 140 -3.38 -18.39 -4.98
CA ASN A 140 -3.22 -18.61 -6.41
C ASN A 140 -2.22 -17.64 -7.06
N TRP A 141 -1.23 -17.15 -6.29
CA TRP A 141 -0.23 -16.18 -6.76
C TRP A 141 0.56 -16.65 -7.98
N LYS A 142 0.83 -17.97 -8.13
CA LYS A 142 1.56 -18.52 -9.28
C LYS A 142 0.80 -18.30 -10.60
N MET A 143 -0.52 -18.49 -10.60
CA MET A 143 -1.36 -18.23 -11.77
C MET A 143 -1.30 -16.73 -12.14
N LEU A 144 -1.34 -15.83 -11.17
CA LEU A 144 -1.23 -14.38 -11.39
C LEU A 144 0.15 -14.00 -11.92
N TYR A 145 1.22 -14.59 -11.39
CA TYR A 145 2.58 -14.42 -11.90
C TYR A 145 2.73 -14.87 -13.36
N ASP A 146 2.20 -16.05 -13.70
CA ASP A 146 2.26 -16.57 -15.07
C ASP A 146 1.51 -15.66 -16.04
N LYS A 147 0.38 -15.08 -15.64
CA LYS A 147 -0.36 -14.08 -16.44
C LYS A 147 0.46 -12.79 -16.60
N ALA A 148 1.10 -12.28 -15.56
CA ALA A 148 1.96 -11.10 -15.64
C ALA A 148 3.16 -11.35 -16.58
N LYS A 149 3.76 -12.53 -16.50
CA LYS A 149 4.87 -12.95 -17.36
C LYS A 149 4.45 -13.09 -18.82
N SER A 150 3.28 -13.70 -19.10
CA SER A 150 2.74 -13.79 -20.45
C SER A 150 2.49 -12.42 -21.04
N LEU A 151 1.81 -11.54 -20.29
CA LEU A 151 1.57 -10.16 -20.70
C LEU A 151 2.86 -9.42 -21.08
N LEU A 152 3.91 -9.54 -20.24
CA LEU A 152 5.19 -8.88 -20.54
C LEU A 152 5.81 -9.41 -21.85
N ASN A 153 5.73 -10.72 -22.10
CA ASN A 153 6.25 -11.32 -23.34
C ASN A 153 5.45 -10.85 -24.56
N ASP A 154 4.14 -10.75 -24.46
CA ASP A 154 3.25 -10.30 -25.55
C ASP A 154 3.53 -8.81 -25.90
N GLU A 155 3.84 -8.01 -24.90
CA GLU A 155 4.16 -6.58 -25.05
C GLU A 155 5.64 -6.32 -25.41
N ALA A 156 6.49 -7.33 -25.49
CA ALA A 156 7.94 -7.17 -25.71
C ALA A 156 8.29 -6.36 -26.96
N ASN A 157 7.48 -6.48 -28.02
CA ASN A 157 7.68 -5.77 -29.28
C ASN A 157 7.12 -4.34 -29.31
N THR A 158 6.29 -3.98 -28.32
CA THR A 158 5.68 -2.64 -28.21
C THR A 158 6.46 -1.71 -27.31
N MET A 159 7.40 -2.26 -26.53
CA MET A 159 8.22 -1.54 -25.56
C MET A 159 9.63 -1.27 -26.07
N ASP A 160 10.25 -0.19 -25.63
CA ASP A 160 11.68 -0.03 -25.80
C ASP A 160 12.46 -1.06 -24.96
N LYS A 161 13.70 -1.38 -25.42
CA LYS A 161 14.53 -2.44 -24.81
C LYS A 161 14.86 -2.19 -23.33
N GLU A 162 15.03 -0.94 -22.90
CA GLU A 162 15.35 -0.59 -21.52
C GLU A 162 14.16 -0.79 -20.60
N THR A 163 12.98 -0.32 -21.03
CA THR A 163 11.71 -0.56 -20.31
C THR A 163 11.42 -2.04 -20.18
N PHE A 164 11.52 -2.81 -21.28
CA PHE A 164 11.32 -4.26 -21.25
C PHE A 164 12.29 -4.95 -20.29
N LYS A 165 13.60 -4.61 -20.35
CA LYS A 165 14.60 -5.20 -19.45
C LYS A 165 14.33 -4.87 -17.98
N GLY A 166 13.91 -3.64 -17.68
CA GLY A 166 13.54 -3.22 -16.33
C GLY A 166 12.35 -3.99 -15.78
N LEU A 167 11.25 -4.08 -16.55
CA LEU A 167 10.05 -4.83 -16.18
C LEU A 167 10.32 -6.34 -16.04
N LYS A 168 11.14 -6.91 -16.94
CA LYS A 168 11.57 -8.29 -16.84
C LYS A 168 12.39 -8.55 -15.58
N GLY A 169 13.33 -7.67 -15.25
CA GLY A 169 14.10 -7.75 -14.00
C GLY A 169 13.20 -7.69 -12.78
N MET A 170 12.23 -6.79 -12.76
CA MET A 170 11.26 -6.68 -11.68
C MET A 170 10.40 -7.95 -11.55
N LEU A 171 9.89 -8.50 -12.67
CA LEU A 171 9.14 -9.76 -12.68
C LEU A 171 9.99 -10.92 -12.14
N ASP A 172 11.22 -11.07 -12.62
CA ASP A 172 12.06 -12.21 -12.29
C ASP A 172 12.59 -12.16 -10.83
N HIS A 173 12.78 -10.98 -10.25
CA HIS A 173 13.43 -10.81 -8.94
C HIS A 173 12.50 -10.32 -7.82
N THR A 174 11.44 -9.60 -8.14
CA THR A 174 10.54 -9.00 -7.15
C THR A 174 9.18 -9.66 -7.16
N ILE A 175 8.56 -9.80 -8.33
CA ILE A 175 7.18 -10.29 -8.47
C ILE A 175 7.12 -11.83 -8.43
N ASN A 176 8.24 -12.53 -8.66
CA ASN A 176 8.32 -14.00 -8.64
C ASN A 176 8.26 -14.58 -7.20
N SER A 177 7.30 -14.11 -6.43
CA SER A 177 7.00 -14.60 -5.08
C SER A 177 5.57 -14.22 -4.71
N GLU A 178 5.01 -14.89 -3.71
CA GLU A 178 3.69 -14.55 -3.18
C GLU A 178 3.63 -13.08 -2.70
N GLN A 179 4.64 -12.65 -1.94
CA GLN A 179 4.75 -11.28 -1.46
C GLN A 179 4.89 -10.27 -2.60
N GLY A 180 5.65 -10.63 -3.65
CA GLY A 180 5.79 -9.80 -4.85
C GLY A 180 4.46 -9.62 -5.59
N ILE A 181 3.69 -10.70 -5.74
CA ILE A 181 2.34 -10.62 -6.31
C ILE A 181 1.40 -9.83 -5.39
N MET A 182 1.45 -10.02 -4.06
CA MET A 182 0.67 -9.20 -3.13
C MET A 182 0.93 -7.71 -3.31
N GLY A 183 2.18 -7.32 -3.54
CA GLY A 183 2.57 -5.93 -3.81
C GLY A 183 1.92 -5.32 -5.06
N MET A 184 1.39 -6.13 -5.99
CA MET A 184 0.61 -5.66 -7.14
C MET A 184 -0.86 -5.35 -6.78
N PHE A 185 -1.31 -5.69 -5.57
CA PHE A 185 -2.66 -5.47 -5.05
C PHE A 185 -2.64 -4.56 -3.82
N PRO A 186 -2.29 -3.27 -3.98
CA PRO A 186 -2.17 -2.34 -2.84
C PRO A 186 -3.47 -2.16 -2.07
N GLU A 187 -4.60 -2.49 -2.65
CA GLU A 187 -5.90 -2.51 -1.98
C GLU A 187 -5.98 -3.55 -0.85
N LEU A 188 -5.19 -4.62 -0.89
CA LEU A 188 -5.18 -5.62 0.19
C LEU A 188 -4.65 -5.01 1.50
N ASP A 189 -3.65 -4.16 1.44
CA ASP A 189 -3.17 -3.41 2.60
C ASP A 189 -4.22 -2.40 3.09
N LEU A 190 -4.89 -1.70 2.18
CA LEU A 190 -5.97 -0.79 2.54
C LEU A 190 -7.15 -1.50 3.20
N LEU A 191 -7.45 -2.73 2.78
CA LEU A 191 -8.54 -3.53 3.30
C LEU A 191 -8.19 -4.24 4.62
N PHE A 192 -7.00 -4.87 4.67
CA PHE A 192 -6.69 -5.83 5.71
C PHE A 192 -5.41 -5.52 6.51
N GLY A 193 -4.66 -4.47 6.14
CA GLY A 193 -3.36 -4.16 6.75
C GLY A 193 -3.41 -3.77 8.22
N SER A 194 -4.57 -3.44 8.78
CA SER A 194 -4.73 -3.10 10.21
C SER A 194 -5.53 -4.13 10.99
N HIS A 195 -5.97 -5.24 10.37
CA HIS A 195 -6.66 -6.29 11.11
C HIS A 195 -5.69 -7.03 12.05
N GLY A 196 -6.21 -7.49 13.18
CA GLY A 196 -5.42 -8.10 14.25
C GLY A 196 -4.71 -7.08 15.15
N ILE A 197 -4.85 -5.79 14.88
CA ILE A 197 -4.22 -4.73 15.69
C ILE A 197 -5.17 -4.31 16.82
N GLN A 198 -4.58 -4.13 17.99
CA GLN A 198 -5.21 -3.55 19.16
C GLN A 198 -4.49 -2.24 19.50
N VAL A 199 -5.22 -1.15 19.65
CA VAL A 199 -4.63 0.15 19.96
C VAL A 199 -5.38 0.86 21.07
N LYS A 200 -4.67 1.66 21.86
CA LYS A 200 -5.27 2.48 22.88
C LYS A 200 -6.19 3.53 22.25
N GLU A 201 -7.41 3.65 22.77
CA GLU A 201 -8.34 4.69 22.38
C GLU A 201 -7.80 6.09 22.70
N GLY A 202 -8.14 7.08 21.88
CA GLY A 202 -7.68 8.44 21.99
C GLY A 202 -6.46 8.75 21.13
N GLN A 203 -5.72 9.78 21.51
CA GLN A 203 -4.54 10.26 20.78
C GLN A 203 -3.26 9.70 21.38
N ASN A 204 -2.42 9.12 20.53
CA ASN A 204 -1.13 8.54 20.87
C ASN A 204 -0.04 9.13 19.97
N ASN A 205 1.17 9.32 20.53
CA ASN A 205 2.34 9.77 19.77
C ASN A 205 3.51 8.85 20.10
N PHE A 206 4.26 8.46 19.07
CA PHE A 206 5.48 7.66 19.25
C PHE A 206 6.49 7.95 18.15
N VAL A 207 7.75 7.60 18.40
CA VAL A 207 8.84 7.70 17.44
C VAL A 207 9.39 6.31 17.22
N ASP A 208 9.31 5.83 15.98
CA ASP A 208 10.00 4.60 15.58
C ASP A 208 11.44 4.94 15.17
N SER A 209 12.37 4.53 16.03
CA SER A 209 13.82 4.59 15.77
C SER A 209 14.44 3.20 15.70
N VAL A 210 13.66 2.13 15.86
CA VAL A 210 14.16 0.76 15.98
C VAL A 210 14.05 0.03 14.63
N SER A 211 12.93 0.15 13.93
CA SER A 211 12.69 -0.54 12.67
C SER A 211 13.31 0.16 11.46
N SER A 212 13.69 1.43 11.57
CA SER A 212 14.27 2.20 10.47
C SER A 212 15.58 2.90 10.86
N GLU A 213 16.54 2.93 9.93
CA GLU A 213 17.80 3.70 10.09
C GLU A 213 17.54 5.21 10.24
N ILE A 214 16.34 5.67 9.92
CA ILE A 214 15.90 7.07 9.99
C ILE A 214 14.64 7.12 10.84
N PRO A 215 14.64 7.92 11.93
CA PRO A 215 13.49 8.01 12.83
C PRO A 215 12.23 8.48 12.10
N VAL A 216 11.11 7.83 12.38
CA VAL A 216 9.79 8.23 11.89
C VAL A 216 8.93 8.62 13.08
N THR A 217 8.39 9.82 13.05
CA THR A 217 7.44 10.29 14.05
C THR A 217 6.03 9.94 13.62
N TYR A 218 5.26 9.35 14.54
CA TYR A 218 3.86 9.01 14.32
C TYR A 218 2.97 9.75 15.33
N LYS A 219 1.82 10.23 14.82
CA LYS A 219 0.68 10.67 15.62
C LYS A 219 -0.49 9.79 15.23
N TYR A 220 -1.10 9.16 16.21
CA TYR A 220 -2.15 8.16 15.99
C TYR A 220 -3.38 8.49 16.83
N ILE A 221 -4.55 8.32 16.24
CA ILE A 221 -5.86 8.52 16.87
C ILE A 221 -6.73 7.31 16.57
N ALA A 222 -7.40 6.78 17.59
CA ALA A 222 -8.35 5.69 17.45
C ALA A 222 -9.57 5.90 18.33
N TYR A 223 -10.75 5.56 17.81
CA TYR A 223 -12.02 5.61 18.53
C TYR A 223 -12.91 4.46 18.15
N ASN A 224 -13.63 3.94 19.15
CA ASN A 224 -14.80 3.11 18.91
C ASN A 224 -15.99 4.01 18.55
N ASP A 225 -16.81 3.57 17.62
CA ASP A 225 -18.04 4.26 17.17
C ASP A 225 -19.27 3.51 17.66
N TYR A 226 -20.25 4.24 18.15
CA TYR A 226 -21.48 3.68 18.72
C TYR A 226 -22.69 4.42 18.17
N GLU A 227 -23.78 3.69 17.94
CA GLU A 227 -25.08 4.25 17.63
C GLU A 227 -25.66 4.99 18.83
N GLU A 228 -26.72 5.79 18.63
CA GLU A 228 -27.36 6.55 19.72
C GLU A 228 -27.90 5.66 20.86
N ASP A 229 -28.22 4.41 20.59
CA ASP A 229 -28.67 3.43 21.57
C ASP A 229 -27.55 2.71 22.33
N GLY A 230 -26.29 3.06 22.04
CA GLY A 230 -25.08 2.46 22.61
C GLY A 230 -24.61 1.18 21.91
N THR A 231 -25.25 0.77 20.81
CA THR A 231 -24.81 -0.39 20.02
C THR A 231 -23.49 -0.06 19.29
N TYR A 232 -22.52 -0.96 19.34
CA TYR A 232 -21.24 -0.80 18.64
C TYR A 232 -21.45 -0.75 17.12
N ALA A 233 -21.08 0.36 16.50
CA ALA A 233 -21.24 0.60 15.06
C ALA A 233 -19.97 0.31 14.25
N GLY A 234 -18.81 0.34 14.91
CA GLY A 234 -17.53 0.13 14.28
C GLY A 234 -16.41 0.90 14.94
N CYS A 235 -15.35 1.18 14.21
CA CYS A 235 -14.26 1.99 14.72
C CYS A 235 -13.62 2.87 13.63
N PHE A 236 -12.90 3.88 14.09
CA PHE A 236 -12.14 4.81 13.28
C PHE A 236 -10.69 4.86 13.75
N THR A 237 -9.77 4.90 12.80
CA THR A 237 -8.35 5.15 13.07
C THR A 237 -7.80 6.19 12.12
N MET A 238 -6.87 7.01 12.61
CA MET A 238 -6.13 7.97 11.80
C MET A 238 -4.68 8.00 12.25
N ALA A 239 -3.75 8.02 11.29
CA ALA A 239 -2.34 8.15 11.55
C ALA A 239 -1.70 9.21 10.67
N LEU A 240 -0.79 9.97 11.26
CA LEU A 240 0.12 10.87 10.57
C LEU A 240 1.54 10.38 10.83
N SER A 241 2.34 10.29 9.78
CA SER A 241 3.76 9.95 9.87
C SER A 241 4.61 11.03 9.24
N GLU A 242 5.77 11.30 9.82
CA GLU A 242 6.72 12.29 9.28
C GLU A 242 8.14 11.81 9.50
N THR A 243 8.95 11.90 8.45
CA THR A 243 10.40 11.66 8.52
C THR A 243 11.14 12.56 7.54
N VAL A 244 12.37 12.90 7.89
CA VAL A 244 13.27 13.70 7.06
C VAL A 244 14.50 12.85 6.74
N ILE A 245 14.80 12.65 5.47
CA ILE A 245 15.98 11.94 5.00
C ILE A 245 17.02 12.95 4.59
N PRO A 246 18.16 13.04 5.29
CA PRO A 246 19.27 13.90 4.88
C PRO A 246 19.68 13.61 3.44
N LYS A 247 19.91 14.66 2.65
CA LYS A 247 20.28 14.57 1.23
C LYS A 247 21.42 13.57 1.00
N GLU A 248 22.44 13.60 1.87
CA GLU A 248 23.64 12.76 1.75
C GLU A 248 23.33 11.26 1.94
N ARG A 249 22.28 10.94 2.70
CA ARG A 249 21.85 9.55 2.96
C ARG A 249 20.88 9.03 1.91
N PHE A 250 20.18 9.93 1.22
CA PHE A 250 19.08 9.58 0.31
C PHE A 250 19.57 8.72 -0.86
N SER A 251 20.71 9.07 -1.49
CA SER A 251 21.27 8.33 -2.62
C SER A 251 21.67 6.88 -2.25
N GLY A 252 22.24 6.68 -1.05
CA GLY A 252 22.60 5.35 -0.55
C GLY A 252 21.39 4.47 -0.25
N LEU A 253 20.35 5.04 0.41
CA LEU A 253 19.11 4.32 0.67
C LEU A 253 18.42 3.90 -0.62
N LEU A 254 18.36 4.81 -1.59
CA LEU A 254 17.77 4.53 -2.89
C LEU A 254 18.57 3.47 -3.67
N ALA A 255 19.90 3.55 -3.67
CA ALA A 255 20.76 2.57 -4.32
C ALA A 255 20.58 1.16 -3.73
N ARG A 256 20.46 1.06 -2.40
CA ARG A 256 20.17 -0.19 -1.71
C ARG A 256 18.81 -0.74 -2.12
N GLY A 257 17.76 0.10 -2.11
CA GLY A 257 16.42 -0.28 -2.55
C GLY A 257 16.40 -0.81 -3.98
N LEU A 258 17.03 -0.10 -4.92
CA LEU A 258 17.16 -0.51 -6.32
C LEU A 258 17.96 -1.80 -6.50
N SER A 259 19.02 -1.99 -5.71
CA SER A 259 19.82 -3.22 -5.73
C SER A 259 19.01 -4.43 -5.28
N ASN A 260 18.21 -4.26 -4.24
CA ASN A 260 17.33 -5.32 -3.71
C ASN A 260 16.27 -5.78 -4.73
N VAL A 261 15.82 -4.88 -5.60
CA VAL A 261 14.90 -5.22 -6.70
C VAL A 261 15.60 -5.58 -8.02
N GLY A 262 16.89 -5.87 -7.97
CA GLY A 262 17.64 -6.43 -9.11
C GLY A 262 18.15 -5.43 -10.16
N PHE A 263 18.12 -4.11 -9.90
CA PHE A 263 18.60 -3.10 -10.86
C PHE A 263 20.13 -3.00 -10.97
N GLY A 264 20.91 -3.81 -10.22
CA GLY A 264 22.35 -3.88 -10.31
C GLY A 264 23.05 -3.91 -8.94
N LYS A 265 24.37 -3.71 -8.94
CA LYS A 265 25.14 -3.66 -7.68
C LYS A 265 24.99 -2.30 -7.02
N GLU A 266 24.68 -2.28 -5.72
CA GLU A 266 24.45 -1.07 -4.91
C GLU A 266 25.47 0.04 -5.17
N LYS A 267 26.78 -0.24 -5.02
CA LYS A 267 27.85 0.75 -5.26
C LYS A 267 27.85 1.38 -6.67
N LYS A 268 27.46 0.61 -7.71
CA LYS A 268 27.38 1.13 -9.07
C LYS A 268 26.16 2.02 -9.25
N ILE A 269 25.05 1.65 -8.63
CA ILE A 269 23.82 2.43 -8.63
C ILE A 269 24.06 3.72 -7.85
N GLU A 270 24.64 3.63 -6.65
CA GLU A 270 24.95 4.79 -5.80
C GLU A 270 25.83 5.83 -6.50
N GLY A 271 26.91 5.40 -7.17
CA GLY A 271 27.76 6.31 -7.94
C GLY A 271 27.02 7.02 -9.06
N SER A 272 26.18 6.31 -9.81
CA SER A 272 25.40 6.88 -10.92
C SER A 272 24.27 7.79 -10.45
N ILE A 273 23.65 7.47 -9.32
CA ILE A 273 22.54 8.21 -8.72
C ILE A 273 23.06 9.40 -7.91
N GLY A 274 24.15 9.21 -7.14
CA GLY A 274 24.72 10.23 -6.27
C GLY A 274 25.11 11.50 -7.01
N GLU A 275 25.75 11.39 -8.17
CA GLU A 275 26.09 12.57 -8.99
C GLU A 275 24.84 13.33 -9.47
N PHE A 276 23.80 12.58 -9.83
CA PHE A 276 22.53 13.17 -10.26
C PHE A 276 21.81 13.86 -9.11
N PHE A 277 21.67 13.19 -7.94
CA PHE A 277 20.98 13.74 -6.79
C PHE A 277 21.67 14.94 -6.19
N ASN A 278 23.00 14.90 -6.10
CA ASN A 278 23.78 16.03 -5.61
C ASN A 278 23.56 17.30 -6.46
N LYS A 279 23.22 17.12 -7.73
CA LYS A 279 22.96 18.22 -8.65
C LYS A 279 21.51 18.69 -8.68
N GLU A 280 20.54 17.76 -8.59
CA GLU A 280 19.13 18.05 -8.85
C GLU A 280 18.29 18.18 -7.56
N LEU A 281 18.75 17.59 -6.42
CA LEU A 281 18.10 17.81 -5.14
C LEU A 281 18.63 19.08 -4.48
N ASP A 282 17.74 19.95 -4.11
CA ASP A 282 18.00 21.25 -3.48
C ASP A 282 18.02 21.21 -1.94
N GLY A 283 17.72 20.06 -1.33
CA GLY A 283 17.69 19.89 0.13
C GLY A 283 17.42 18.45 0.57
N ASP A 284 17.13 18.29 1.84
CA ASP A 284 16.70 17.05 2.45
C ASP A 284 15.36 16.60 1.87
N VAL A 285 15.07 15.31 1.94
CA VAL A 285 13.82 14.75 1.44
C VAL A 285 12.86 14.55 2.59
N ASP A 286 11.79 15.34 2.61
CA ASP A 286 10.66 15.17 3.51
C ASP A 286 9.75 14.04 3.02
N ILE A 287 9.30 13.19 3.93
CA ILE A 287 8.28 12.18 3.66
C ILE A 287 7.21 12.31 4.73
N LYS A 288 5.98 12.58 4.29
CA LYS A 288 4.80 12.70 5.13
C LYS A 288 3.77 11.67 4.70
N GLY A 289 3.21 10.97 5.67
CA GLY A 289 2.14 10.02 5.47
C GLY A 289 0.88 10.43 6.22
N TYR A 290 -0.25 10.21 5.58
CA TYR A 290 -1.56 10.29 6.20
C TYR A 290 -2.29 8.97 5.90
N GLU A 291 -2.92 8.41 6.92
CA GLU A 291 -3.77 7.25 6.80
C GLU A 291 -5.03 7.44 7.64
N SER A 292 -6.20 7.13 7.10
CA SER A 292 -7.44 7.03 7.88
C SER A 292 -8.20 5.78 7.47
N ARG A 293 -8.81 5.11 8.43
CA ARG A 293 -9.58 3.89 8.25
C ARG A 293 -10.86 3.96 9.07
N GLU A 294 -11.97 3.66 8.44
CA GLU A 294 -13.29 3.53 9.04
C GLU A 294 -13.74 2.08 8.84
N TYR A 295 -14.23 1.44 9.89
CA TYR A 295 -14.68 0.05 9.86
C TYR A 295 -16.14 -0.06 10.31
N TYR A 296 -16.87 -0.97 9.67
CA TYR A 296 -18.14 -1.45 10.19
C TYR A 296 -17.92 -2.37 11.40
N PHE A 297 -18.96 -2.57 12.21
CA PHE A 297 -18.96 -3.41 13.42
C PHE A 297 -18.44 -4.85 13.18
N VAL A 298 -18.63 -5.37 11.98
CA VAL A 298 -18.13 -6.70 11.55
C VAL A 298 -16.68 -6.69 11.04
N GLY A 299 -15.99 -5.54 11.10
CA GLY A 299 -14.61 -5.41 10.68
C GLY A 299 -14.39 -5.15 9.18
N TRP A 300 -15.43 -5.12 8.33
CA TRP A 300 -15.25 -4.69 6.95
C TRP A 300 -14.87 -3.21 6.89
N PRO A 301 -13.83 -2.83 6.15
CA PRO A 301 -13.51 -1.42 5.93
C PRO A 301 -14.66 -0.70 5.23
N ARG A 302 -15.16 0.38 5.84
CA ARG A 302 -16.13 1.28 5.23
C ARG A 302 -15.42 2.20 4.23
N LYS A 303 -14.28 2.74 4.69
CA LYS A 303 -13.43 3.62 3.89
C LYS A 303 -12.01 3.60 4.42
N THR A 304 -11.05 3.52 3.52
CA THR A 304 -9.63 3.74 3.84
C THR A 304 -9.05 4.75 2.88
N VAL A 305 -8.27 5.68 3.40
CA VAL A 305 -7.52 6.67 2.62
C VAL A 305 -6.09 6.68 3.09
N THR A 306 -5.15 6.61 2.15
CA THR A 306 -3.73 6.84 2.41
C THR A 306 -3.22 7.92 1.48
N ILE A 307 -2.43 8.85 2.02
CA ILE A 307 -1.74 9.89 1.25
C ILE A 307 -0.29 9.86 1.65
N LYS A 308 0.58 9.76 0.69
CA LYS A 308 2.03 9.88 0.87
C LYS A 308 2.51 11.07 0.06
N ASP A 309 3.17 11.99 0.73
CA ASP A 309 3.80 13.16 0.15
C ASP A 309 5.30 13.05 0.40
N SER A 310 6.10 13.06 -0.65
CA SER A 310 7.55 12.87 -0.55
C SER A 310 8.29 13.76 -1.54
N GLY A 311 9.36 14.40 -1.07
CA GLY A 311 10.18 15.24 -1.93
C GLY A 311 10.94 16.32 -1.17
N THR A 312 11.49 17.25 -1.93
CA THR A 312 12.12 18.47 -1.44
C THR A 312 11.15 19.65 -1.55
N GLU A 313 11.60 20.84 -1.20
CA GLU A 313 10.79 22.07 -1.36
C GLU A 313 10.33 22.27 -2.82
N ASN A 314 11.19 21.99 -3.80
CA ASN A 314 10.93 22.26 -5.22
C ASN A 314 10.45 21.06 -6.04
N ILE A 315 10.60 19.83 -5.55
CA ILE A 315 10.18 18.62 -6.31
C ILE A 315 9.47 17.68 -5.36
N ARG A 316 8.18 17.44 -5.59
CA ARG A 316 7.34 16.58 -4.75
C ARG A 316 6.60 15.53 -5.57
N SER A 317 6.38 14.39 -4.95
CA SER A 317 5.50 13.32 -5.42
C SER A 317 4.44 13.07 -4.36
N ILE A 318 3.19 13.20 -4.74
CA ILE A 318 2.04 12.97 -3.86
C ILE A 318 1.25 11.80 -4.42
N THR A 319 1.20 10.71 -3.65
CA THR A 319 0.43 9.52 -3.98
C THR A 319 -0.75 9.41 -3.03
N ALA A 320 -1.95 9.34 -3.57
CA ALA A 320 -3.18 9.11 -2.81
C ALA A 320 -3.80 7.77 -3.24
N ARG A 321 -4.26 6.99 -2.27
CA ARG A 321 -5.04 5.78 -2.48
C ARG A 321 -6.29 5.84 -1.62
N ARG A 322 -7.39 5.42 -2.17
CA ARG A 322 -8.66 5.35 -1.46
C ARG A 322 -9.37 4.05 -1.82
N ILE A 323 -9.94 3.42 -0.83
CA ILE A 323 -10.93 2.37 -1.03
C ILE A 323 -12.20 2.74 -0.27
N SER A 324 -13.34 2.58 -0.92
CA SER A 324 -14.64 2.92 -0.33
C SER A 324 -15.63 1.80 -0.62
N CYS A 325 -16.31 1.33 0.43
CA CYS A 325 -17.40 0.37 0.32
C CYS A 325 -18.57 1.02 -0.41
N THR A 326 -19.09 0.36 -1.44
CA THR A 326 -20.25 0.81 -2.20
C THR A 326 -21.49 -0.02 -1.91
N SER A 327 -21.32 -1.27 -1.54
CA SER A 327 -22.39 -2.14 -1.07
C SER A 327 -21.83 -3.29 -0.24
N TYR A 328 -22.62 -3.78 0.71
CA TYR A 328 -22.33 -5.02 1.42
C TYR A 328 -23.61 -5.78 1.70
N SER A 329 -23.50 -7.09 1.76
CA SER A 329 -24.58 -8.01 2.16
C SER A 329 -23.99 -9.05 3.11
N LEU A 330 -24.48 -9.05 4.32
CA LEU A 330 -24.09 -10.01 5.36
C LEU A 330 -25.09 -11.17 5.35
N PHE A 331 -24.60 -12.39 5.29
CA PHE A 331 -25.44 -13.57 5.09
C PHE A 331 -26.04 -14.14 6.38
N ASN A 332 -25.40 -13.91 7.54
CA ASN A 332 -25.77 -14.51 8.81
C ASN A 332 -26.02 -13.49 9.95
N TYR A 333 -26.37 -12.26 9.63
CA TYR A 333 -26.69 -11.22 10.62
C TYR A 333 -28.13 -10.76 10.47
#